data_7ad5cc9cf480c440421829fe416af7e7
#
_entry.id   7ad5cc9cf480c440421829fe416af7e7
#
_cell.length_a   1.000
_cell.length_b   1.000
_cell.length_c   1.000
_cell.angle_alpha   90.00
_cell.angle_beta   90.00
_cell.angle_gamma   90.00
#
_symmetry.space_group_name_H-M   'P 1'
#
loop_
_entity.id
_entity.type
_entity.pdbx_description
1 polymer ?
#
loop_
_entity_poly.entity_id
_entity_poly.type
_entity_poly.pdbx_seq_one_letter_code
_entity_poly.pdbx_strand_id
1 'polypeptide(L)'
;LLPNVFTNGTWRLGVRLAARLPTFTPTSVLDEMVRVLDGQGFDPIRWAKTLKLFESWGGNLVRTRENMKAFVEFLKSPNGKGSLLFEMDHEVNDDNRTIVLRKFIPVGDTEKLIDKLRDLDIVRSVSQEGGKHTTVIRFVSGINAAQFDSAVAKVKKMLTVRQAYSITVLDRVPIDVNNPQEVKNKMLADDDFVVNFHSVGVPKLMGMWLKWRIQLERDSLTWRIKQIDSKIDLLNLLIVAADNKPIIMKALDTSDPAAYLMKAFKWSLDQANTLLSRRIRQLSKADAGKFRDQLAQTLKVKTDLQRRLKNPKKEVRDFLANARDAFALEQTGMGMDVYRLKSKISSLIAGADASETTDAALSD
;
A
#
# COMPACT_ATOMS: atom_id res chain seq x y z
N LEU A 1 -2.95 -1.62 4.08
CA LEU A 1 -1.93 -1.03 3.21
C LEU A 1 -1.80 -1.87 1.93
N LEU A 2 -1.91 -1.22 0.77
CA LEU A 2 -1.73 -1.83 -0.55
C LEU A 2 -0.24 -1.88 -0.93
N PRO A 3 0.17 -2.75 -1.86
CA PRO A 3 1.56 -2.89 -2.29
C PRO A 3 2.01 -1.74 -3.21
N ASN A 4 1.98 -0.51 -2.72
CA ASN A 4 2.24 0.72 -3.49
C ASN A 4 3.61 0.73 -4.18
N VAL A 5 4.59 -0.01 -3.68
CA VAL A 5 5.90 -0.15 -4.31
C VAL A 5 5.81 -0.72 -5.73
N PHE A 6 4.83 -1.59 -5.99
CA PHE A 6 4.61 -2.18 -7.32
C PHE A 6 3.67 -1.34 -8.19
N THR A 7 2.67 -0.69 -7.58
CA THR A 7 1.62 0.01 -8.31
C THR A 7 1.96 1.45 -8.67
N ASN A 8 2.83 2.10 -7.88
CA ASN A 8 3.25 3.48 -8.14
C ASN A 8 4.61 3.55 -8.86
N GLY A 9 5.29 2.41 -9.00
CA GLY A 9 6.68 2.38 -9.41
C GLY A 9 7.58 3.13 -8.42
N THR A 10 8.86 2.95 -8.55
CA THR A 10 9.83 3.75 -7.81
C THR A 10 10.88 4.28 -8.75
N TRP A 11 11.07 5.58 -8.71
CA TRP A 11 12.24 6.23 -9.26
C TRP A 11 12.85 7.08 -8.18
N ARG A 12 13.97 6.61 -7.61
CA ARG A 12 14.72 7.37 -6.63
C ARG A 12 16.19 7.38 -7.01
N LEU A 13 16.73 8.57 -7.06
CA LEU A 13 18.15 8.82 -7.17
C LEU A 13 18.66 9.13 -5.77
N GLY A 14 19.58 8.32 -5.27
CA GLY A 14 20.42 8.64 -4.14
C GLY A 14 21.86 8.79 -4.61
N VAL A 15 22.75 9.31 -3.79
CA VAL A 15 24.17 9.40 -4.10
C VAL A 15 24.70 7.98 -4.39
N ARG A 16 25.01 7.70 -5.67
CA ARG A 16 25.47 6.40 -6.20
C ARG A 16 24.45 5.26 -6.21
N LEU A 17 23.14 5.54 -5.95
CA LEU A 17 22.09 4.51 -5.94
C LEU A 17 20.93 4.97 -6.80
N ALA A 18 20.55 4.13 -7.76
CA ALA A 18 19.32 4.28 -8.52
C ALA A 18 18.44 3.06 -8.28
N ALA A 19 17.28 3.27 -7.69
CA ALA A 19 16.25 2.24 -7.61
C ALA A 19 15.14 2.58 -8.60
N ARG A 20 14.85 1.67 -9.51
CA ARG A 20 13.82 1.86 -10.53
C ARG A 20 13.05 0.57 -10.72
N LEU A 21 11.75 0.63 -10.46
CA LEU A 21 10.80 -0.47 -10.66
C LEU A 21 9.71 0.00 -11.62
N PRO A 22 9.34 -0.79 -12.64
CA PRO A 22 8.21 -0.45 -13.50
C PRO A 22 6.91 -0.41 -12.69
N THR A 23 5.96 0.38 -13.15
CA THR A 23 4.63 0.48 -12.58
C THR A 23 3.76 -0.64 -13.12
N PHE A 24 3.19 -1.44 -12.24
CA PHE A 24 2.30 -2.54 -12.58
C PHE A 24 0.85 -2.18 -12.27
N THR A 25 -0.10 -2.71 -13.04
CA THR A 25 -1.52 -2.54 -12.72
C THR A 25 -1.84 -3.17 -11.37
N PRO A 26 -2.62 -2.48 -10.52
CA PRO A 26 -2.98 -2.99 -9.19
C PRO A 26 -3.59 -4.39 -9.25
N THR A 27 -4.54 -4.61 -10.16
CA THR A 27 -5.21 -5.91 -10.33
C THR A 27 -4.25 -7.05 -10.60
N SER A 28 -3.25 -6.86 -11.48
CA SER A 28 -2.29 -7.91 -11.81
C SER A 28 -1.31 -8.21 -10.68
N VAL A 29 -0.91 -7.19 -9.91
CA VAL A 29 -0.05 -7.38 -8.72
C VAL A 29 -0.80 -8.13 -7.64
N LEU A 30 -2.04 -7.71 -7.35
CA LEU A 30 -2.87 -8.33 -6.33
C LEU A 30 -3.22 -9.77 -6.68
N ASP A 31 -3.51 -10.06 -7.96
CA ASP A 31 -3.75 -11.43 -8.43
C ASP A 31 -2.55 -12.33 -8.21
N GLU A 32 -1.34 -11.88 -8.57
CA GLU A 32 -0.13 -12.67 -8.36
C GLU A 32 0.18 -12.86 -6.87
N MET A 33 -0.03 -11.84 -6.04
CA MET A 33 0.14 -11.96 -4.58
C MET A 33 -0.84 -12.97 -3.96
N VAL A 34 -2.11 -12.96 -4.38
CA VAL A 34 -3.11 -13.95 -3.94
C VAL A 34 -2.67 -15.36 -4.33
N ARG A 35 -2.21 -15.56 -5.56
CA ARG A 35 -1.69 -16.86 -6.04
C ARG A 35 -0.51 -17.35 -5.20
N VAL A 36 0.44 -16.47 -4.88
CA VAL A 36 1.59 -16.80 -4.03
C VAL A 36 1.11 -17.22 -2.62
N LEU A 37 0.12 -16.52 -2.07
CA LEU A 37 -0.47 -16.88 -0.77
C LEU A 37 -1.24 -18.20 -0.83
N ASP A 38 -1.87 -18.53 -1.96
CA ASP A 38 -2.54 -19.81 -2.20
C ASP A 38 -1.55 -20.97 -2.45
N GLY A 39 -0.23 -20.72 -2.40
CA GLY A 39 0.80 -21.73 -2.53
C GLY A 39 1.16 -22.10 -3.98
N GLN A 40 0.65 -21.37 -4.97
CA GLN A 40 0.92 -21.65 -6.39
C GLN A 40 2.30 -21.16 -6.86
N GLY A 41 3.01 -20.41 -6.01
CA GLY A 41 4.30 -19.84 -6.35
C GLY A 41 4.22 -18.66 -7.32
N PHE A 42 5.35 -17.98 -7.50
CA PHE A 42 5.49 -16.90 -8.47
C PHE A 42 5.75 -17.46 -9.86
N ASP A 43 4.90 -17.09 -10.85
CA ASP A 43 5.04 -17.52 -12.24
C ASP A 43 5.34 -16.30 -13.15
N PRO A 44 6.62 -16.02 -13.45
CA PRO A 44 7.01 -14.89 -14.25
C PRO A 44 6.53 -14.96 -15.69
N ILE A 45 6.34 -16.16 -16.26
CA ILE A 45 5.89 -16.32 -17.64
C ILE A 45 4.40 -15.99 -17.76
N ARG A 46 3.58 -16.56 -16.85
CA ARG A 46 2.16 -16.25 -16.77
C ARG A 46 1.95 -14.78 -16.50
N TRP A 47 2.67 -14.27 -15.51
CA TRP A 47 2.52 -12.87 -15.09
C TRP A 47 2.89 -11.91 -16.23
N ALA A 48 4.00 -12.14 -16.94
CA ALA A 48 4.39 -11.33 -18.10
C ALA A 48 3.32 -11.31 -19.21
N LYS A 49 2.58 -12.42 -19.41
CA LYS A 49 1.49 -12.49 -20.39
C LYS A 49 0.25 -11.70 -19.97
N THR A 50 -0.12 -11.76 -18.71
CA THR A 50 -1.34 -11.15 -18.16
C THR A 50 -1.11 -9.73 -17.65
N LEU A 51 0.15 -9.37 -17.37
CA LEU A 51 0.51 -8.09 -16.79
C LEU A 51 0.22 -6.95 -17.77
N LYS A 52 -0.57 -6.01 -17.30
CA LYS A 52 -0.66 -4.68 -17.92
C LYS A 52 0.24 -3.75 -17.11
N LEU A 53 1.21 -3.15 -17.77
CA LEU A 53 1.96 -2.06 -17.16
C LEU A 53 1.06 -0.84 -17.09
N PHE A 54 1.09 -0.18 -15.96
CA PHE A 54 0.27 1.00 -15.76
C PHE A 54 0.89 2.20 -16.48
N GLU A 55 0.13 2.84 -17.36
CA GLU A 55 0.57 3.92 -18.23
C GLU A 55 0.79 5.27 -17.50
N SER A 56 0.95 5.27 -16.18
CA SER A 56 1.16 6.51 -15.42
C SER A 56 2.36 7.32 -15.89
N TRP A 57 3.26 6.68 -16.66
CA TRP A 57 4.52 7.24 -17.11
C TRP A 57 4.53 7.57 -18.62
N GLY A 58 3.40 7.39 -19.31
CA GLY A 58 3.25 7.83 -20.69
C GLY A 58 3.85 6.95 -21.76
N GLY A 59 4.15 5.68 -21.45
CA GLY A 59 4.64 4.75 -22.44
C GLY A 59 4.02 3.36 -22.34
N ASN A 60 3.88 2.73 -23.50
CA ASN A 60 3.39 1.37 -23.64
C ASN A 60 4.58 0.39 -23.77
N LEU A 61 4.52 -0.74 -23.09
CA LEU A 61 5.52 -1.79 -23.28
C LEU A 61 5.45 -2.31 -24.73
N VAL A 62 6.57 -2.22 -25.46
CA VAL A 62 6.66 -2.75 -26.81
C VAL A 62 6.56 -4.28 -26.75
N ARG A 63 5.53 -4.86 -27.38
CA ARG A 63 5.22 -6.31 -27.29
C ARG A 63 5.88 -7.13 -28.41
N THR A 64 7.16 -6.85 -28.72
CA THR A 64 7.94 -7.74 -29.57
C THR A 64 8.38 -8.99 -28.80
N ARG A 65 8.68 -10.08 -29.54
CA ARG A 65 9.13 -11.35 -28.95
C ARG A 65 10.36 -11.16 -28.07
N GLU A 66 11.33 -10.35 -28.55
CA GLU A 66 12.59 -10.07 -27.86
C GLU A 66 12.34 -9.27 -26.57
N ASN A 67 11.50 -8.25 -26.63
CA ASN A 67 11.22 -7.43 -25.46
C ASN A 67 10.39 -8.19 -24.41
N MET A 68 9.46 -9.03 -24.84
CA MET A 68 8.71 -9.91 -23.92
C MET A 68 9.60 -10.96 -23.27
N LYS A 69 10.61 -11.49 -24.00
CA LYS A 69 11.64 -12.36 -23.43
C LYS A 69 12.47 -11.60 -22.38
N ALA A 70 12.92 -10.40 -22.71
CA ALA A 70 13.64 -9.53 -21.76
C ALA A 70 12.82 -9.21 -20.52
N PHE A 71 11.50 -9.05 -20.67
CA PHE A 71 10.59 -8.82 -19.55
C PHE A 71 10.49 -10.05 -18.63
N VAL A 72 10.35 -11.25 -19.19
CA VAL A 72 10.37 -12.48 -18.38
C VAL A 72 11.70 -12.64 -17.65
N GLU A 73 12.82 -12.36 -18.31
CA GLU A 73 14.16 -12.41 -17.69
C GLU A 73 14.30 -11.36 -16.57
N PHE A 74 13.79 -10.15 -16.75
CA PHE A 74 13.72 -9.16 -15.67
C PHE A 74 12.91 -9.67 -14.47
N LEU A 75 11.73 -10.26 -14.70
CA LEU A 75 10.90 -10.81 -13.63
C LEU A 75 11.56 -11.99 -12.90
N LYS A 76 12.40 -12.76 -13.59
CA LYS A 76 13.19 -13.87 -13.01
C LYS A 76 14.47 -13.42 -12.34
N SER A 77 14.96 -12.22 -12.69
CA SER A 77 16.26 -11.73 -12.25
C SER A 77 16.36 -11.73 -10.72
N PRO A 78 17.34 -12.42 -10.12
CA PRO A 78 17.52 -12.43 -8.67
C PRO A 78 17.91 -11.07 -8.11
N ASN A 79 18.53 -10.24 -8.94
CA ASN A 79 19.00 -8.90 -8.59
C ASN A 79 18.07 -7.79 -9.08
N GLY A 80 16.91 -8.12 -9.67
CA GLY A 80 15.94 -7.15 -10.17
C GLY A 80 16.51 -6.21 -11.25
N LYS A 81 17.50 -6.66 -12.01
CA LYS A 81 18.10 -5.89 -13.11
C LYS A 81 17.52 -6.34 -14.44
N GLY A 82 17.22 -5.37 -15.28
CA GLY A 82 16.73 -5.62 -16.63
C GLY A 82 16.58 -4.35 -17.44
N SER A 83 16.26 -4.51 -18.71
CA SER A 83 16.07 -3.39 -19.62
C SER A 83 14.94 -3.71 -20.57
N LEU A 84 13.97 -2.81 -20.68
CA LEU A 84 12.74 -2.98 -21.44
C LEU A 84 12.57 -1.82 -22.44
N LEU A 85 11.95 -2.11 -23.58
CA LEU A 85 11.57 -1.12 -24.59
C LEU A 85 10.15 -0.65 -24.33
N PHE A 86 9.98 0.67 -24.31
CA PHE A 86 8.68 1.34 -24.22
C PHE A 86 8.53 2.29 -25.41
N GLU A 87 7.33 2.37 -25.93
CA GLU A 87 6.91 3.36 -26.90
C GLU A 87 6.06 4.43 -26.23
N MET A 88 6.36 5.71 -26.48
CA MET A 88 5.57 6.82 -25.93
C MET A 88 4.15 6.79 -26.47
N ASP A 89 3.18 7.12 -25.63
CA ASP A 89 1.76 7.19 -26.03
C ASP A 89 1.58 8.30 -27.06
N HIS A 90 1.17 7.91 -28.26
CA HIS A 90 1.00 8.82 -29.39
C HIS A 90 -0.22 8.43 -30.25
N GLU A 91 -0.78 9.43 -30.87
CA GLU A 91 -1.85 9.30 -31.85
C GLU A 91 -1.40 9.91 -33.19
N VAL A 92 -1.56 9.16 -34.26
CA VAL A 92 -1.30 9.63 -35.63
C VAL A 92 -2.59 10.13 -36.22
N ASN A 93 -2.59 11.37 -36.71
CA ASN A 93 -3.71 11.95 -37.43
C ASN A 93 -3.30 12.15 -38.88
N ASP A 94 -3.84 11.29 -39.75
CA ASP A 94 -3.52 11.26 -41.17
C ASP A 94 -4.07 12.49 -41.92
N ASP A 95 -5.27 12.97 -41.54
CA ASP A 95 -5.93 14.11 -42.19
C ASP A 95 -5.11 15.40 -42.00
N ASN A 96 -4.63 15.63 -40.77
CA ASN A 96 -3.89 16.84 -40.42
C ASN A 96 -2.38 16.67 -40.54
N ARG A 97 -1.90 15.49 -40.95
CA ARG A 97 -0.48 15.15 -41.02
C ARG A 97 0.26 15.52 -39.73
N THR A 98 -0.24 14.99 -38.59
CA THR A 98 0.29 15.28 -37.26
C THR A 98 0.47 14.01 -36.43
N ILE A 99 1.42 14.06 -35.48
CA ILE A 99 1.49 13.10 -34.37
C ILE A 99 1.27 13.87 -33.08
N VAL A 100 0.35 13.38 -32.26
CA VAL A 100 0.02 13.95 -30.96
C VAL A 100 0.62 13.03 -29.87
N LEU A 101 1.57 13.55 -29.10
CA LEU A 101 2.12 12.89 -27.92
C LEU A 101 1.32 13.32 -26.70
N ARG A 102 0.73 12.37 -25.99
CA ARG A 102 -0.11 12.67 -24.82
C ARG A 102 0.70 12.67 -23.51
N LYS A 103 1.77 11.88 -23.47
CA LYS A 103 2.63 11.75 -22.29
C LYS A 103 4.04 11.41 -22.71
N PHE A 104 5.02 11.90 -21.95
CA PHE A 104 6.43 11.53 -22.14
C PHE A 104 6.84 10.47 -21.11
N ILE A 105 7.68 9.55 -21.53
CA ILE A 105 8.38 8.66 -20.59
C ILE A 105 9.40 9.53 -19.86
N PRO A 106 9.42 9.55 -18.51
CA PRO A 106 10.36 10.38 -17.76
C PRO A 106 11.76 9.75 -17.74
N VAL A 107 12.26 9.40 -18.92
CA VAL A 107 13.58 8.81 -19.13
C VAL A 107 14.33 9.68 -20.11
N GLY A 108 15.32 10.34 -19.59
CA GLY A 108 16.16 11.22 -20.39
C GLY A 108 15.62 12.64 -20.50
N ASP A 109 16.32 13.40 -21.24
CA ASP A 109 16.08 14.80 -21.45
C ASP A 109 14.98 14.95 -22.50
N THR A 110 13.77 15.24 -22.04
CA THR A 110 12.61 15.46 -22.93
C THR A 110 12.88 16.61 -23.89
N GLU A 111 13.64 17.62 -23.47
CA GLU A 111 14.06 18.74 -24.32
C GLU A 111 14.93 18.25 -25.45
N LYS A 112 15.92 17.40 -25.19
CA LYS A 112 16.77 16.81 -26.24
C LYS A 112 15.99 15.96 -27.24
N LEU A 113 14.92 15.29 -26.80
CA LEU A 113 14.07 14.57 -27.73
C LEU A 113 13.27 15.52 -28.60
N ILE A 114 12.71 16.58 -28.02
CA ILE A 114 11.98 17.63 -28.75
C ILE A 114 12.91 18.29 -29.75
N ASP A 115 14.12 18.61 -29.37
CA ASP A 115 15.12 19.22 -30.28
C ASP A 115 15.47 18.28 -31.42
N LYS A 116 15.75 17.01 -31.14
CA LYS A 116 15.99 16.00 -32.20
C LYS A 116 14.80 15.83 -33.15
N LEU A 117 13.57 15.98 -32.63
CA LEU A 117 12.38 15.94 -33.49
C LEU A 117 12.27 17.18 -34.36
N ARG A 118 12.66 18.37 -33.86
CA ARG A 118 12.70 19.61 -34.60
C ARG A 118 13.76 19.62 -35.71
N ASP A 119 14.89 18.92 -35.45
CA ASP A 119 15.98 18.81 -36.40
C ASP A 119 15.70 17.90 -37.62
N LEU A 120 14.51 17.22 -37.62
CA LEU A 120 14.12 16.42 -38.77
C LEU A 120 13.56 17.32 -39.87
N ASP A 121 14.16 17.29 -41.05
CA ASP A 121 13.74 18.04 -42.25
C ASP A 121 12.25 17.84 -42.61
N ILE A 122 11.70 16.69 -42.24
CA ILE A 122 10.30 16.31 -42.45
C ILE A 122 9.34 16.90 -41.41
N VAL A 123 9.84 17.48 -40.31
CA VAL A 123 9.07 18.08 -39.24
C VAL A 123 9.03 19.58 -39.43
N ARG A 124 7.83 20.14 -39.57
CA ARG A 124 7.62 21.59 -39.67
C ARG A 124 7.72 22.28 -38.33
N SER A 125 7.11 21.68 -37.30
CA SER A 125 7.07 22.25 -35.95
C SER A 125 6.76 21.20 -34.91
N VAL A 126 7.28 21.42 -33.69
CA VAL A 126 6.93 20.70 -32.47
C VAL A 126 6.46 21.74 -31.46
N SER A 127 5.19 21.69 -31.09
CA SER A 127 4.55 22.66 -30.17
C SER A 127 3.87 21.95 -29.00
N GLN A 128 3.86 22.58 -27.84
CA GLN A 128 3.02 22.15 -26.71
C GLN A 128 1.68 22.87 -26.77
N GLU A 129 0.59 22.13 -26.70
CA GLU A 129 -0.75 22.66 -26.86
C GLU A 129 -1.68 22.22 -25.70
N GLY A 130 -2.62 23.11 -25.37
CA GLY A 130 -3.80 22.74 -24.57
C GLY A 130 -3.61 22.58 -23.06
N GLY A 131 -2.69 23.26 -22.40
CA GLY A 131 -2.58 23.31 -20.91
C GLY A 131 -2.39 21.95 -20.23
N LYS A 132 -2.48 20.86 -20.96
CA LYS A 132 -2.15 19.48 -20.57
C LYS A 132 -0.95 19.12 -21.41
N HIS A 133 0.07 18.59 -20.84
CA HIS A 133 1.36 18.15 -21.40
C HIS A 133 1.27 17.38 -22.74
N THR A 134 0.54 17.95 -23.70
CA THR A 134 0.29 17.40 -25.04
C THR A 134 1.26 18.08 -25.99
N THR A 135 2.09 17.30 -26.67
CA THR A 135 3.01 17.81 -27.68
C THR A 135 2.51 17.39 -29.05
N VAL A 136 2.37 18.34 -29.95
CA VAL A 136 1.93 18.12 -31.33
C VAL A 136 3.13 18.28 -32.27
N ILE A 137 3.42 17.23 -33.03
CA ILE A 137 4.43 17.21 -34.09
C ILE A 137 3.70 17.40 -35.42
N ARG A 138 4.00 18.49 -36.14
CA ARG A 138 3.43 18.79 -37.45
C ARG A 138 4.48 18.53 -38.53
N PHE A 139 4.10 17.84 -39.56
CA PHE A 139 4.98 17.58 -40.70
C PHE A 139 4.91 18.72 -41.73
N VAL A 140 5.91 18.80 -42.59
CA VAL A 140 5.92 19.79 -43.67
C VAL A 140 4.76 19.60 -44.64
N SER A 141 4.23 20.70 -45.19
CA SER A 141 3.15 20.68 -46.16
C SER A 141 3.61 20.08 -47.51
N GLY A 142 2.70 19.37 -48.20
CA GLY A 142 2.96 18.84 -49.52
C GLY A 142 3.59 17.45 -49.60
N ILE A 143 3.82 16.78 -48.44
CA ILE A 143 4.25 15.37 -48.45
C ILE A 143 3.12 14.46 -48.89
N ASN A 144 3.41 13.48 -49.76
CA ASN A 144 2.46 12.46 -50.12
C ASN A 144 2.24 11.42 -49.00
N ALA A 145 1.29 10.50 -49.16
CA ALA A 145 0.96 9.49 -48.13
C ALA A 145 2.18 8.60 -47.81
N ALA A 146 2.91 8.10 -48.80
CA ALA A 146 4.09 7.24 -48.60
C ALA A 146 5.22 7.97 -47.88
N GLN A 147 5.43 9.26 -48.17
CA GLN A 147 6.39 10.08 -47.45
C GLN A 147 5.97 10.34 -46.01
N PHE A 148 4.67 10.53 -45.75
CA PHE A 148 4.13 10.69 -44.44
C PHE A 148 4.31 9.40 -43.62
N ASP A 149 3.97 8.23 -44.15
CA ASP A 149 4.16 6.94 -43.48
C ASP A 149 5.64 6.71 -43.12
N SER A 150 6.56 7.05 -44.06
CA SER A 150 7.99 6.96 -43.78
C SER A 150 8.43 7.92 -42.67
N ALA A 151 7.89 9.13 -42.65
CA ALA A 151 8.14 10.13 -41.63
C ALA A 151 7.61 9.67 -40.24
N VAL A 152 6.38 9.16 -40.23
CA VAL A 152 5.77 8.57 -39.02
C VAL A 152 6.64 7.42 -38.49
N ALA A 153 7.13 6.52 -39.35
CA ALA A 153 7.98 5.42 -38.94
C ALA A 153 9.29 5.90 -38.29
N LYS A 154 9.93 6.97 -38.88
CA LYS A 154 11.12 7.59 -38.31
C LYS A 154 10.85 8.19 -36.93
N VAL A 155 9.75 8.94 -36.77
CA VAL A 155 9.37 9.54 -35.50
C VAL A 155 9.07 8.45 -34.47
N LYS A 156 8.27 7.44 -34.81
CA LYS A 156 7.96 6.29 -33.91
C LYS A 156 9.22 5.61 -33.37
N LYS A 157 10.22 5.45 -34.22
CA LYS A 157 11.51 4.90 -33.79
C LYS A 157 12.20 5.77 -32.73
N MET A 158 12.06 7.09 -32.80
CA MET A 158 12.61 8.03 -31.82
C MET A 158 11.76 8.05 -30.53
N LEU A 159 10.46 7.76 -30.63
CA LEU A 159 9.55 7.65 -29.48
C LEU A 159 9.72 6.32 -28.73
N THR A 160 10.50 5.38 -29.27
CA THR A 160 10.80 4.12 -28.60
C THR A 160 12.06 4.25 -27.76
N VAL A 161 11.92 4.07 -26.45
CA VAL A 161 12.99 4.28 -25.48
C VAL A 161 13.27 2.99 -24.73
N ARG A 162 14.57 2.66 -24.60
CA ARG A 162 15.02 1.55 -23.75
C ARG A 162 15.23 2.06 -22.34
N GLN A 163 14.49 1.47 -21.39
CA GLN A 163 14.60 1.80 -19.99
C GLN A 163 15.22 0.70 -19.18
N ALA A 164 16.29 1.03 -18.44
CA ALA A 164 16.91 0.12 -17.49
C ALA A 164 16.19 0.16 -16.13
N TYR A 165 16.07 -1.00 -15.51
CA TYR A 165 15.49 -1.19 -14.19
C TYR A 165 16.51 -1.83 -13.25
N SER A 166 16.45 -1.44 -11.99
CA SER A 166 17.16 -2.08 -10.89
C SER A 166 16.38 -1.90 -9.62
N ILE A 167 16.22 -2.96 -8.85
CA ILE A 167 15.49 -2.93 -7.60
C ILE A 167 16.50 -3.00 -6.46
N THR A 168 16.60 -1.94 -5.70
CA THR A 168 17.44 -1.86 -4.51
C THR A 168 16.56 -1.67 -3.29
N VAL A 169 16.73 -2.49 -2.29
CA VAL A 169 16.09 -2.37 -0.99
C VAL A 169 17.11 -1.95 0.06
N LEU A 170 16.60 -1.32 1.09
CA LEU A 170 17.35 -0.84 2.23
C LEU A 170 16.94 -1.67 3.43
N ASP A 171 17.89 -2.35 4.03
CA ASP A 171 17.71 -3.05 5.29
C ASP A 171 18.40 -2.28 6.42
N ARG A 172 17.69 -2.14 7.53
CA ARG A 172 18.26 -1.67 8.79
C ARG A 172 18.73 -2.88 9.58
N VAL A 173 20.01 -2.99 9.76
CA VAL A 173 20.61 -4.07 10.53
C VAL A 173 21.15 -3.48 11.83
N PRO A 174 20.85 -4.10 12.99
CA PRO A 174 21.47 -3.67 14.25
C PRO A 174 22.98 -3.58 14.10
N ILE A 175 23.60 -2.61 14.75
CA ILE A 175 25.05 -2.40 14.72
C ILE A 175 25.72 -3.60 15.37
N ASP A 176 26.67 -4.19 14.67
CA ASP A 176 27.57 -5.17 15.27
C ASP A 176 28.58 -4.43 16.18
N VAL A 177 28.37 -4.55 17.47
CA VAL A 177 29.24 -3.92 18.49
C VAL A 177 30.68 -4.41 18.45
N ASN A 178 30.94 -5.55 17.81
CA ASN A 178 32.26 -6.08 17.60
C ASN A 178 32.97 -5.54 16.36
N ASN A 179 32.25 -4.79 15.52
CA ASN A 179 32.77 -4.14 14.31
C ASN A 179 33.15 -2.68 14.61
N PRO A 180 34.45 -2.34 14.76
CA PRO A 180 34.87 -0.98 15.14
C PRO A 180 34.40 0.10 14.16
N GLN A 181 34.27 -0.25 12.89
CA GLN A 181 33.81 0.71 11.86
C GLN A 181 32.33 1.02 12.00
N GLU A 182 31.50 0.04 12.33
CA GLU A 182 30.06 0.24 12.57
C GLU A 182 29.82 1.03 13.86
N VAL A 183 30.57 0.74 14.91
CA VAL A 183 30.54 1.50 16.17
C VAL A 183 30.96 2.97 15.94
N LYS A 184 31.97 3.22 15.12
CA LYS A 184 32.39 4.58 14.74
C LYS A 184 31.30 5.30 13.96
N ASN A 185 30.63 4.61 13.04
CA ASN A 185 29.51 5.18 12.27
C ASN A 185 28.31 5.51 13.18
N LYS A 186 28.03 4.68 14.18
CA LYS A 186 27.03 4.97 15.21
C LYS A 186 27.33 6.26 15.96
N MET A 187 28.57 6.43 16.41
CA MET A 187 29.00 7.62 17.13
C MET A 187 28.87 8.92 16.30
N LEU A 188 28.97 8.79 14.97
CA LEU A 188 28.86 9.94 14.04
C LEU A 188 27.42 10.27 13.64
N ALA A 189 26.51 9.29 13.63
CA ALA A 189 25.16 9.42 13.08
C ALA A 189 24.06 9.34 14.15
N ASP A 190 24.39 9.00 15.38
CA ASP A 190 23.44 8.75 16.49
C ASP A 190 22.36 7.69 16.15
N ASP A 191 22.71 6.76 15.27
CA ASP A 191 21.81 5.70 14.79
C ASP A 191 22.18 4.36 15.42
N ASP A 192 21.18 3.60 15.88
CA ASP A 192 21.36 2.26 16.46
C ASP A 192 21.39 1.14 15.40
N PHE A 193 21.50 1.48 14.12
CA PHE A 193 21.50 0.51 13.02
C PHE A 193 22.39 0.96 11.86
N VAL A 194 22.90 -0.03 11.13
CA VAL A 194 23.57 0.16 9.85
C VAL A 194 22.57 -0.01 8.71
N VAL A 195 22.68 0.86 7.72
CA VAL A 195 21.87 0.79 6.51
C VAL A 195 22.62 0.00 5.45
N ASN A 196 22.13 -1.18 5.13
CA ASN A 196 22.66 -2.01 4.06
C ASN A 196 21.76 -1.91 2.82
N PHE A 197 22.40 -1.68 1.66
CA PHE A 197 21.73 -1.64 0.37
C PHE A 197 22.03 -2.92 -0.41
N HIS A 198 21.00 -3.62 -0.84
CA HIS A 198 21.18 -4.77 -1.69
C HIS A 198 20.12 -4.85 -2.80
N SER A 199 20.55 -5.42 -3.93
CA SER A 199 19.65 -5.61 -5.06
C SER A 199 18.81 -6.87 -4.85
N VAL A 200 17.52 -6.77 -5.19
CA VAL A 200 16.57 -7.90 -5.06
C VAL A 200 15.75 -8.06 -6.32
N GLY A 201 15.38 -9.30 -6.63
CA GLY A 201 14.42 -9.60 -7.70
C GLY A 201 12.98 -9.33 -7.28
N VAL A 202 12.11 -9.20 -8.29
CA VAL A 202 10.67 -8.98 -8.11
C VAL A 202 10.02 -10.04 -7.19
N PRO A 203 10.29 -11.35 -7.34
CA PRO A 203 9.72 -12.38 -6.45
C PRO A 203 10.13 -12.20 -5.00
N LYS A 204 11.41 -11.88 -4.75
CA LYS A 204 11.92 -11.65 -3.40
C LYS A 204 11.30 -10.40 -2.78
N LEU A 205 11.19 -9.30 -3.55
CA LEU A 205 10.53 -8.07 -3.09
C LEU A 205 9.06 -8.33 -2.72
N MET A 206 8.34 -9.10 -3.57
CA MET A 206 6.95 -9.50 -3.29
C MET A 206 6.86 -10.34 -2.02
N GLY A 207 7.74 -11.33 -1.86
CA GLY A 207 7.81 -12.16 -0.66
C GLY A 207 8.11 -11.35 0.61
N MET A 208 9.02 -10.39 0.54
CA MET A 208 9.34 -9.49 1.66
C MET A 208 8.11 -8.66 2.05
N TRP A 209 7.41 -8.09 1.08
CA TRP A 209 6.19 -7.32 1.33
C TRP A 209 5.08 -8.19 1.96
N LEU A 210 4.84 -9.39 1.43
CA LEU A 210 3.84 -10.32 1.96
C LEU A 210 4.17 -10.75 3.39
N LYS A 211 5.44 -11.07 3.68
CA LYS A 211 5.89 -11.42 5.02
C LYS A 211 5.65 -10.28 6.01
N TRP A 212 6.03 -9.07 5.63
CA TRP A 212 5.80 -7.87 6.43
C TRP A 212 4.31 -7.63 6.67
N ARG A 213 3.47 -7.75 5.61
CA ARG A 213 2.03 -7.51 5.73
C ARG A 213 1.33 -8.53 6.63
N ILE A 214 1.74 -9.81 6.57
CA ILE A 214 1.23 -10.86 7.45
C ILE A 214 1.63 -10.58 8.90
N GLN A 215 2.86 -10.14 9.14
CA GLN A 215 3.30 -9.80 10.49
C GLN A 215 2.53 -8.59 11.04
N LEU A 216 2.35 -7.55 10.22
CA LEU A 216 1.56 -6.38 10.59
C LEU A 216 0.10 -6.75 10.95
N GLU A 217 -0.52 -7.67 10.20
CA GLU A 217 -1.86 -8.17 10.53
C GLU A 217 -1.88 -8.91 11.85
N ARG A 218 -0.89 -9.76 12.11
CA ARG A 218 -0.74 -10.45 13.40
C ARG A 218 -0.63 -9.48 14.56
N ASP A 219 0.22 -8.48 14.43
CA ASP A 219 0.47 -7.48 15.48
C ASP A 219 -0.79 -6.64 15.74
N SER A 220 -1.50 -6.24 14.69
CA SER A 220 -2.77 -5.52 14.77
C SER A 220 -3.85 -6.34 15.50
N LEU A 221 -4.03 -7.61 15.12
CA LEU A 221 -4.99 -8.49 15.78
C LEU A 221 -4.62 -8.72 17.25
N THR A 222 -3.35 -8.90 17.57
CA THR A 222 -2.85 -9.06 18.94
C THR A 222 -3.14 -7.81 19.77
N TRP A 223 -2.87 -6.63 19.21
CA TRP A 223 -3.18 -5.37 19.88
C TRP A 223 -4.68 -5.20 20.14
N ARG A 224 -5.52 -5.48 19.12
CA ARG A 224 -7.00 -5.43 19.28
C ARG A 224 -7.49 -6.37 20.36
N ILE A 225 -6.98 -7.60 20.43
CA ILE A 225 -7.34 -8.55 21.49
C ILE A 225 -6.99 -7.97 22.85
N LYS A 226 -5.82 -7.35 23.03
CA LYS A 226 -5.43 -6.71 24.29
C LYS A 226 -6.38 -5.58 24.69
N GLN A 227 -6.84 -4.77 23.73
CA GLN A 227 -7.84 -3.73 24.00
C GLN A 227 -9.19 -4.33 24.43
N ILE A 228 -9.62 -5.39 23.76
CA ILE A 228 -10.86 -6.12 24.10
C ILE A 228 -10.74 -6.76 25.50
N ASP A 229 -9.59 -7.30 25.88
CA ASP A 229 -9.37 -7.85 27.22
C ASP A 229 -9.50 -6.79 28.29
N SER A 230 -8.91 -5.61 28.09
CA SER A 230 -9.08 -4.48 29.01
C SER A 230 -10.55 -4.03 29.13
N LYS A 231 -11.32 -4.07 28.01
CA LYS A 231 -12.76 -3.77 28.03
C LYS A 231 -13.56 -4.85 28.79
N ILE A 232 -13.22 -6.11 28.64
CA ILE A 232 -13.83 -7.24 29.36
C ILE A 232 -13.60 -7.08 30.88
N ASP A 233 -12.36 -6.75 31.28
CA ASP A 233 -12.01 -6.55 32.69
C ASP A 233 -12.82 -5.39 33.30
N LEU A 234 -12.97 -4.30 32.56
CA LEU A 234 -13.77 -3.16 32.96
C LEU A 234 -15.26 -3.53 33.10
N LEU A 235 -15.84 -4.26 32.14
CA LEU A 235 -17.23 -4.68 32.17
C LEU A 235 -17.49 -5.61 33.36
N ASN A 236 -16.57 -6.55 33.62
CA ASN A 236 -16.66 -7.43 34.81
C ASN A 236 -16.62 -6.61 36.10
N LEU A 237 -15.74 -5.61 36.21
CA LEU A 237 -15.66 -4.70 37.34
C LEU A 237 -16.99 -3.97 37.56
N LEU A 238 -17.59 -3.41 36.49
CA LEU A 238 -18.85 -2.68 36.54
C LEU A 238 -20.03 -3.58 36.92
N ILE A 239 -20.08 -4.82 36.44
CA ILE A 239 -21.11 -5.81 36.79
C ILE A 239 -21.05 -6.12 38.30
N VAL A 240 -19.85 -6.45 38.81
CA VAL A 240 -19.65 -6.75 40.24
C VAL A 240 -20.01 -5.53 41.08
N ALA A 241 -19.65 -4.31 40.66
CA ALA A 241 -19.99 -3.09 41.35
C ALA A 241 -21.50 -2.81 41.37
N ALA A 242 -22.19 -3.01 40.25
CA ALA A 242 -23.66 -2.82 40.16
C ALA A 242 -24.46 -3.84 40.98
N ASP A 243 -24.00 -5.10 41.00
CA ASP A 243 -24.60 -6.15 41.79
C ASP A 243 -24.41 -5.93 43.33
N ASN A 244 -23.34 -5.24 43.71
CA ASN A 244 -22.95 -4.99 45.09
C ASN A 244 -23.01 -3.49 45.47
N LYS A 245 -23.93 -2.74 44.91
CA LYS A 245 -24.08 -1.29 45.12
C LYS A 245 -24.05 -0.89 46.61
N PRO A 246 -24.71 -1.59 47.56
CA PRO A 246 -24.66 -1.21 48.98
C PRO A 246 -23.22 -1.20 49.54
N ILE A 247 -22.39 -2.16 49.13
CA ILE A 247 -21.00 -2.23 49.58
C ILE A 247 -20.17 -1.07 48.99
N ILE A 248 -20.44 -0.73 47.72
CA ILE A 248 -19.78 0.40 47.05
C ILE A 248 -20.14 1.72 47.76
N MET A 249 -21.43 1.93 48.07
CA MET A 249 -21.87 3.13 48.80
C MET A 249 -21.22 3.21 50.18
N LYS A 250 -21.16 2.09 50.92
CA LYS A 250 -20.48 2.06 52.21
C LYS A 250 -18.99 2.37 52.10
N ALA A 251 -18.33 1.96 51.03
CA ALA A 251 -16.93 2.28 50.80
C ALA A 251 -16.68 3.79 50.65
N LEU A 252 -17.60 4.52 50.00
CA LEU A 252 -17.49 5.97 49.80
C LEU A 252 -17.60 6.78 51.11
N ASP A 253 -18.24 6.20 52.14
CA ASP A 253 -18.37 6.83 53.46
C ASP A 253 -17.14 6.58 54.36
N THR A 254 -16.14 5.83 53.87
CA THR A 254 -14.89 5.54 54.60
C THR A 254 -13.80 6.58 54.27
N SER A 255 -12.81 6.69 55.18
CA SER A 255 -11.64 7.56 54.97
C SER A 255 -10.73 7.13 53.82
N ASP A 256 -10.72 5.83 53.44
CA ASP A 256 -9.99 5.29 52.31
C ASP A 256 -10.90 4.31 51.54
N PRO A 257 -11.71 4.84 50.59
CA PRO A 257 -12.59 4.04 49.77
C PRO A 257 -11.85 2.97 48.95
N ALA A 258 -10.64 3.28 48.43
CA ALA A 258 -9.89 2.35 47.62
C ALA A 258 -9.43 1.13 48.41
N ALA A 259 -8.84 1.34 49.61
CA ALA A 259 -8.43 0.26 50.49
C ALA A 259 -9.62 -0.62 50.95
N TYR A 260 -10.77 -0.01 51.19
CA TYR A 260 -12.00 -0.75 51.53
C TYR A 260 -12.42 -1.66 50.39
N LEU A 261 -12.47 -1.17 49.14
CA LEU A 261 -12.86 -1.94 47.95
C LEU A 261 -11.87 -3.06 47.64
N MET A 262 -10.57 -2.79 47.77
CA MET A 262 -9.53 -3.80 47.62
C MET A 262 -9.73 -4.96 48.58
N LYS A 263 -10.03 -4.67 49.83
CA LYS A 263 -10.30 -5.70 50.86
C LYS A 263 -11.62 -6.47 50.61
N ALA A 264 -12.68 -5.77 50.24
CA ALA A 264 -14.00 -6.36 50.03
C ALA A 264 -14.10 -7.27 48.81
N PHE A 265 -13.46 -6.86 47.70
CA PHE A 265 -13.58 -7.56 46.42
C PHE A 265 -12.27 -8.21 45.92
N LYS A 266 -11.18 -8.09 46.68
CA LYS A 266 -9.83 -8.50 46.29
C LYS A 266 -9.35 -7.84 44.99
N TRP A 267 -9.79 -6.61 44.75
CA TRP A 267 -9.39 -5.82 43.60
C TRP A 267 -7.98 -5.25 43.75
N SER A 268 -7.33 -4.96 42.62
CA SER A 268 -6.11 -4.15 42.60
C SER A 268 -6.45 -2.67 42.91
N LEU A 269 -5.44 -1.90 43.29
CA LEU A 269 -5.57 -0.47 43.46
C LEU A 269 -6.10 0.23 42.20
N ASP A 270 -5.60 -0.18 41.03
CA ASP A 270 -6.04 0.35 39.72
C ASP A 270 -7.52 0.04 39.46
N GLN A 271 -7.98 -1.16 39.77
CA GLN A 271 -9.39 -1.53 39.63
C GLN A 271 -10.29 -0.70 40.58
N ALA A 272 -9.89 -0.52 41.82
CA ALA A 272 -10.62 0.29 42.78
C ALA A 272 -10.68 1.77 42.31
N ASN A 273 -9.56 2.34 41.91
CA ASN A 273 -9.49 3.72 41.41
C ASN A 273 -10.26 3.91 40.10
N THR A 274 -10.23 2.90 39.20
CA THR A 274 -11.01 2.91 37.94
C THR A 274 -12.50 2.98 38.23
N LEU A 275 -13.00 2.26 39.24
CA LEU A 275 -14.39 2.35 39.64
C LEU A 275 -14.71 3.69 40.28
N LEU A 276 -13.89 4.15 41.23
CA LEU A 276 -14.11 5.40 41.96
C LEU A 276 -14.05 6.65 41.06
N SER A 277 -13.32 6.62 39.99
CA SER A 277 -13.28 7.70 39.00
C SER A 277 -14.55 7.81 38.14
N ARG A 278 -15.41 6.78 38.16
CA ARG A 278 -16.67 6.76 37.41
C ARG A 278 -17.85 7.36 38.19
N ARG A 279 -18.84 7.89 37.45
CA ARG A 279 -20.07 8.41 38.02
C ARG A 279 -20.91 7.27 38.61
N ILE A 280 -20.96 7.16 39.93
CA ILE A 280 -21.67 6.07 40.65
C ILE A 280 -23.18 6.05 40.36
N ARG A 281 -23.77 7.15 39.88
CA ARG A 281 -25.18 7.21 39.46
C ARG A 281 -25.51 6.19 38.36
N GLN A 282 -24.53 5.71 37.59
CA GLN A 282 -24.69 4.71 36.53
C GLN A 282 -24.70 3.25 37.07
N LEU A 283 -24.59 3.03 38.36
CA LEU A 283 -24.60 1.69 38.96
C LEU A 283 -26.01 1.33 39.43
N SER A 284 -26.96 1.10 38.51
CA SER A 284 -28.27 0.53 38.82
C SER A 284 -28.35 -0.96 38.45
N LYS A 285 -29.33 -1.70 38.99
CA LYS A 285 -29.58 -3.10 38.58
C LYS A 285 -29.93 -3.20 37.08
N ALA A 286 -30.59 -2.19 36.51
CA ALA A 286 -30.87 -2.14 35.06
C ALA A 286 -29.60 -1.98 34.25
N ASP A 287 -28.59 -1.26 34.74
CA ASP A 287 -27.31 -1.10 34.07
C ASP A 287 -26.45 -2.36 34.14
N ALA A 288 -26.57 -3.17 35.24
CA ALA A 288 -25.93 -4.48 35.31
C ALA A 288 -26.38 -5.41 34.16
N GLY A 289 -27.66 -5.37 33.79
CA GLY A 289 -28.19 -6.11 32.62
C GLY A 289 -27.50 -5.68 31.32
N LYS A 290 -27.45 -4.36 31.07
CA LYS A 290 -26.75 -3.81 29.88
C LYS A 290 -25.27 -4.18 29.86
N PHE A 291 -24.57 -4.13 30.98
CA PHE A 291 -23.15 -4.51 31.04
C PHE A 291 -22.93 -6.01 30.74
N ARG A 292 -23.85 -6.88 31.18
CA ARG A 292 -23.81 -8.32 30.84
C ARG A 292 -24.01 -8.55 29.32
N ASP A 293 -24.97 -7.83 28.71
CA ASP A 293 -25.21 -7.92 27.27
C ASP A 293 -23.99 -7.43 26.48
N GLN A 294 -23.40 -6.29 26.88
CA GLN A 294 -22.15 -5.78 26.30
C GLN A 294 -21.00 -6.76 26.49
N LEU A 295 -20.86 -7.37 27.65
CA LEU A 295 -19.85 -8.39 27.92
C LEU A 295 -19.99 -9.58 26.95
N ALA A 296 -21.23 -10.08 26.80
CA ALA A 296 -21.52 -11.19 25.89
C ALA A 296 -21.17 -10.86 24.44
N GLN A 297 -21.49 -9.64 23.97
CA GLN A 297 -21.08 -9.17 22.64
C GLN A 297 -19.57 -9.04 22.52
N THR A 298 -18.90 -8.44 23.51
CA THR A 298 -17.45 -8.26 23.53
C THR A 298 -16.70 -9.59 23.51
N LEU A 299 -17.20 -10.61 24.21
CA LEU A 299 -16.65 -11.96 24.18
C LEU A 299 -16.77 -12.62 22.80
N LYS A 300 -17.89 -12.38 22.08
CA LYS A 300 -18.03 -12.85 20.68
C LYS A 300 -16.98 -12.21 19.77
N VAL A 301 -16.77 -10.89 19.89
CA VAL A 301 -15.74 -10.16 19.15
C VAL A 301 -14.35 -10.71 19.47
N LYS A 302 -14.01 -10.92 20.75
CA LYS A 302 -12.73 -11.54 21.15
C LYS A 302 -12.54 -12.91 20.49
N THR A 303 -13.55 -13.75 20.50
CA THR A 303 -13.49 -15.09 19.90
C THR A 303 -13.24 -15.02 18.39
N ASP A 304 -13.88 -14.07 17.69
CA ASP A 304 -13.63 -13.86 16.25
C ASP A 304 -12.19 -13.37 15.99
N LEU A 305 -11.69 -12.39 16.74
CA LEU A 305 -10.32 -11.91 16.61
C LEU A 305 -9.30 -13.03 16.90
N GLN A 306 -9.54 -13.87 17.90
CA GLN A 306 -8.69 -15.02 18.20
C GLN A 306 -8.71 -16.06 17.07
N ARG A 307 -9.86 -16.29 16.44
CA ARG A 307 -9.99 -17.16 15.26
C ARG A 307 -9.17 -16.61 14.10
N ARG A 308 -9.26 -15.32 13.83
CA ARG A 308 -8.48 -14.61 12.77
C ARG A 308 -6.99 -14.65 13.06
N LEU A 309 -6.58 -14.45 14.31
CA LEU A 309 -5.16 -14.51 14.73
C LEU A 309 -4.51 -15.88 14.51
N LYS A 310 -5.28 -16.97 14.48
CA LYS A 310 -4.78 -18.32 14.18
C LYS A 310 -4.28 -18.43 12.73
N ASN A 311 -4.82 -17.63 11.80
CA ASN A 311 -4.42 -17.68 10.39
C ASN A 311 -4.36 -16.25 9.75
N PRO A 312 -3.41 -15.41 10.15
CA PRO A 312 -3.27 -14.06 9.63
C PRO A 312 -2.92 -14.04 8.13
N LYS A 313 -2.32 -15.11 7.61
CA LYS A 313 -2.08 -15.30 6.16
C LYS A 313 -3.38 -15.30 5.38
N LYS A 314 -4.42 -15.98 5.88
CA LYS A 314 -5.76 -16.00 5.26
C LYS A 314 -6.39 -14.61 5.27
N GLU A 315 -6.31 -13.88 6.38
CA GLU A 315 -6.84 -12.52 6.47
C GLU A 315 -6.20 -11.59 5.43
N VAL A 316 -4.87 -11.65 5.28
CA VAL A 316 -4.15 -10.88 4.26
C VAL A 316 -4.56 -11.31 2.85
N ARG A 317 -4.67 -12.61 2.61
CA ARG A 317 -5.11 -13.15 1.32
C ARG A 317 -6.50 -12.66 0.93
N ASP A 318 -7.46 -12.73 1.85
CA ASP A 318 -8.85 -12.32 1.61
C ASP A 318 -8.94 -10.79 1.42
N PHE A 319 -8.16 -10.01 2.18
CA PHE A 319 -8.03 -8.57 1.97
C PHE A 319 -7.51 -8.23 0.55
N LEU A 320 -6.45 -8.92 0.08
CA LEU A 320 -5.88 -8.67 -1.25
C LEU A 320 -6.84 -9.11 -2.37
N ALA A 321 -7.58 -10.21 -2.18
CA ALA A 321 -8.58 -10.65 -3.13
C ALA A 321 -9.74 -9.64 -3.26
N ASN A 322 -10.27 -9.17 -2.14
CA ASN A 322 -11.32 -8.14 -2.11
C ASN A 322 -10.84 -6.82 -2.76
N ALA A 323 -9.60 -6.41 -2.49
CA ALA A 323 -9.01 -5.24 -3.11
C ALA A 323 -8.85 -5.42 -4.63
N ARG A 324 -8.39 -6.59 -5.08
CA ARG A 324 -8.30 -6.93 -6.52
C ARG A 324 -9.65 -6.79 -7.21
N ASP A 325 -10.69 -7.37 -6.62
CA ASP A 325 -12.03 -7.38 -7.19
C ASP A 325 -12.62 -5.96 -7.24
N ALA A 326 -12.38 -5.13 -6.21
CA ALA A 326 -12.76 -3.73 -6.20
C ALA A 326 -12.06 -2.93 -7.32
N PHE A 327 -10.76 -3.14 -7.54
CA PHE A 327 -10.04 -2.51 -8.65
C PHE A 327 -10.50 -3.00 -10.02
N ALA A 328 -10.88 -4.27 -10.17
CA ALA A 328 -11.39 -4.82 -11.43
C ALA A 328 -12.73 -4.18 -11.83
N LEU A 329 -13.63 -3.95 -10.88
CA LEU A 329 -14.92 -3.29 -11.13
C LEU A 329 -14.77 -1.84 -11.62
N GLU A 330 -13.78 -1.12 -11.13
CA GLU A 330 -13.54 0.27 -11.58
C GLU A 330 -12.88 0.35 -12.96
N GLN A 331 -12.12 -0.63 -13.39
CA GLN A 331 -11.55 -0.69 -14.74
C GLN A 331 -12.59 -0.88 -15.84
N THR A 332 -13.78 -1.40 -15.49
CA THR A 332 -14.87 -1.65 -16.46
C THR A 332 -15.80 -0.46 -16.66
N GLY A 333 -15.69 0.60 -15.88
CA GLY A 333 -16.73 1.63 -15.84
C GLY A 333 -16.32 3.09 -15.75
N MET A 334 -15.12 3.53 -16.09
CA MET A 334 -14.71 4.94 -16.33
C MET A 334 -13.24 5.17 -15.94
N GLY A 335 -12.63 6.19 -16.54
CA GLY A 335 -11.26 6.58 -16.25
C GLY A 335 -10.97 6.71 -14.73
N MET A 336 -9.94 6.04 -14.31
CA MET A 336 -9.56 5.79 -12.91
C MET A 336 -9.40 7.10 -12.13
N ASP A 337 -10.35 7.41 -11.26
CA ASP A 337 -10.14 8.36 -10.18
C ASP A 337 -9.57 7.65 -8.94
N VAL A 338 -8.23 7.62 -8.90
CA VAL A 338 -7.46 7.00 -7.80
C VAL A 338 -7.82 7.60 -6.43
N TYR A 339 -8.35 8.83 -6.40
CA TYR A 339 -8.80 9.49 -5.16
C TYR A 339 -10.14 8.93 -4.65
N ARG A 340 -11.07 8.59 -5.53
CA ARG A 340 -12.33 7.93 -5.15
C ARG A 340 -12.11 6.53 -4.59
N LEU A 341 -11.11 5.80 -5.11
CA LEU A 341 -10.76 4.48 -4.60
C LEU A 341 -10.17 4.56 -3.20
N LYS A 342 -9.29 5.54 -2.93
CA LYS A 342 -8.76 5.78 -1.57
C LYS A 342 -9.89 6.04 -0.58
N SER A 343 -10.91 6.81 -0.93
CA SER A 343 -12.05 7.07 -0.05
C SER A 343 -12.91 5.82 0.18
N LYS A 344 -13.14 5.00 -0.86
CA LYS A 344 -13.92 3.76 -0.74
C LYS A 344 -13.18 2.66 0.03
N ILE A 345 -11.87 2.52 -0.15
CA ILE A 345 -11.05 1.61 0.62
C ILE A 345 -10.92 2.12 2.07
N SER A 346 -10.79 3.43 2.28
CA SER A 346 -10.84 4.02 3.62
C SER A 346 -12.20 3.80 4.28
N SER A 347 -13.32 3.87 3.54
CA SER A 347 -14.66 3.59 4.08
C SER A 347 -14.90 2.10 4.33
N LEU A 348 -14.29 1.20 3.55
CA LEU A 348 -14.30 -0.25 3.85
C LEU A 348 -13.45 -0.59 5.07
N ILE A 349 -12.34 0.12 5.27
CA ILE A 349 -11.50 0.02 6.46
C ILE A 349 -12.20 0.68 7.66
N ALA A 350 -12.79 1.87 7.49
CA ALA A 350 -13.55 2.59 8.50
C ALA A 350 -14.90 1.91 8.79
N GLY A 351 -15.53 1.23 7.84
CA GLY A 351 -16.74 0.44 8.07
C GLY A 351 -16.48 -0.80 8.93
N ALA A 352 -15.25 -1.34 8.92
CA ALA A 352 -14.80 -2.31 9.89
C ALA A 352 -14.53 -1.66 11.27
N ASP A 353 -14.18 -0.36 11.29
CA ASP A 353 -13.94 0.42 12.51
C ASP A 353 -15.22 1.14 13.01
N ALA A 354 -16.19 1.42 12.14
CA ALA A 354 -17.45 2.11 12.50
C ALA A 354 -18.41 1.24 13.33
N SER A 355 -18.23 -0.07 13.37
CA SER A 355 -18.85 -0.91 14.40
C SER A 355 -18.24 -0.67 15.80
N GLU A 356 -17.10 0.05 15.88
CA GLU A 356 -16.42 0.40 17.14
C GLU A 356 -16.72 1.84 17.62
N THR A 357 -17.24 2.73 16.76
CA THR A 357 -17.46 4.17 17.11
C THR A 357 -18.80 4.49 17.77
N THR A 358 -19.67 3.52 18.05
CA THR A 358 -20.82 3.72 18.93
C THR A 358 -20.44 3.91 20.40
N ASP A 359 -19.17 3.80 20.77
CA ASP A 359 -18.70 3.98 22.13
C ASP A 359 -18.25 5.42 22.48
N ALA A 360 -18.15 6.34 21.50
CA ALA A 360 -17.82 7.76 21.77
C ALA A 360 -18.98 8.55 22.42
N ALA A 361 -20.19 8.00 22.40
CA ALA A 361 -21.37 8.63 23.03
C ALA A 361 -21.50 8.34 24.55
N LEU A 362 -20.53 7.64 25.15
CA LEU A 362 -20.49 7.35 26.59
C LEU A 362 -19.42 8.16 27.36
N SER A 363 -18.78 9.14 26.70
CA SER A 363 -17.73 9.97 27.33
C SER A 363 -18.17 11.40 27.69
N ASP A 364 -19.43 11.79 27.46
CA ASP A 364 -20.00 13.07 27.94
C ASP A 364 -20.94 12.91 29.15
#